data_ce595f80b0ca266f879c60ac71d993c7
#
_entry.id   ce595f80b0ca266f879c60ac71d993c7
#
_cell.length_a   1.000
_cell.length_b   1.000
_cell.length_c   1.000
_cell.angle_alpha   90.00
_cell.angle_beta   90.00
_cell.angle_gamma   90.00
#
_symmetry.space_group_name_H-M   'P 1'
#
loop_
_entity.id
_entity.type
_entity.pdbx_description
1 polymer ?
#
loop_
_entity_poly.entity_id
_entity_poly.type
_entity_poly.pdbx_seq_one_letter_code
_entity_poly.pdbx_strand_id
1 'polypeptide(L)'
;TFGLLIGGCTFSVPPFEAGIRFVERVASGKSETAQQPRATWLASVGDRGAVLNPYLSGGLTVFANVDGDAIAFDGWTIRSITGFGLSSPVSVTGKDGTRVIVYGGAQTTTDCDAWTRSGLNWEQVCANGGGQITLGETGNIQSITMALGNKLGIVTLRVAK
;
A
#
# COMPACT_ATOMS: atom_id res chain seq x y z
N THR A 1 16.37 -31.85 -32.81
CA THR A 1 15.19 -31.09 -32.41
C THR A 1 15.32 -30.79 -30.93
N PHE A 2 15.81 -29.55 -30.63
CA PHE A 2 15.96 -29.07 -29.25
C PHE A 2 14.67 -28.35 -28.84
N GLY A 3 13.93 -28.92 -27.89
CA GLY A 3 12.76 -28.28 -27.28
C GLY A 3 13.21 -27.34 -26.16
N LEU A 4 13.07 -26.03 -26.36
CA LEU A 4 13.23 -25.01 -25.30
C LEU A 4 11.98 -25.02 -24.44
N LEU A 5 12.09 -25.60 -23.23
CA LEU A 5 11.10 -25.42 -22.17
C LEU A 5 11.31 -24.03 -21.53
N ILE A 6 10.55 -23.06 -21.97
CA ILE A 6 10.44 -21.77 -21.28
C ILE A 6 9.52 -21.97 -20.07
N GLY A 7 10.15 -22.26 -18.92
CA GLY A 7 9.47 -22.24 -17.63
C GLY A 7 9.12 -20.80 -17.28
N GLY A 8 7.89 -20.38 -17.62
CA GLY A 8 7.36 -19.11 -17.14
C GLY A 8 7.13 -19.18 -15.63
N CYS A 9 7.98 -18.54 -14.84
CA CYS A 9 7.65 -18.24 -13.45
C CYS A 9 6.48 -17.25 -13.45
N THR A 10 5.28 -17.75 -13.27
CA THR A 10 4.12 -16.90 -12.94
C THR A 10 4.35 -16.36 -11.54
N PHE A 11 4.79 -15.11 -11.47
CA PHE A 11 4.79 -14.34 -10.24
C PHE A 11 3.34 -14.07 -9.85
N SER A 12 2.78 -14.95 -9.02
CA SER A 12 1.49 -14.67 -8.37
C SER A 12 1.77 -13.67 -7.25
N VAL A 13 1.32 -12.43 -7.43
CA VAL A 13 1.47 -11.32 -6.47
C VAL A 13 0.17 -11.24 -5.65
N PRO A 14 0.08 -11.90 -4.48
CA PRO A 14 -1.19 -12.05 -3.77
C PRO A 14 -1.89 -10.76 -3.35
N PRO A 15 -1.20 -9.67 -2.92
CA PRO A 15 -1.88 -8.40 -2.66
C PRO A 15 -2.45 -7.74 -3.91
N PHE A 16 -1.87 -8.03 -5.08
CA PHE A 16 -2.40 -7.56 -6.36
C PHE A 16 -3.76 -8.21 -6.68
N GLU A 17 -3.94 -9.48 -6.35
CA GLU A 17 -5.24 -10.14 -6.50
C GLU A 17 -6.29 -9.56 -5.55
N ALA A 18 -5.92 -9.22 -4.33
CA ALA A 18 -6.82 -8.53 -3.41
C ALA A 18 -7.15 -7.11 -3.90
N GLY A 19 -6.17 -6.41 -4.47
CA GLY A 19 -6.35 -5.13 -5.15
C GLY A 19 -7.22 -5.27 -6.41
N ILE A 20 -7.00 -6.30 -7.25
CA ILE A 20 -7.78 -6.56 -8.46
C ILE A 20 -9.24 -6.90 -8.11
N ARG A 21 -9.51 -7.68 -7.10
CA ARG A 21 -10.89 -7.95 -6.67
C ARG A 21 -11.62 -6.70 -6.18
N PHE A 22 -10.88 -5.77 -5.58
CA PHE A 22 -11.40 -4.44 -5.26
C PHE A 22 -11.67 -3.62 -6.54
N VAL A 23 -10.75 -3.69 -7.52
CA VAL A 23 -10.85 -3.03 -8.84
C VAL A 23 -11.98 -3.62 -9.68
N GLU A 24 -12.10 -4.94 -9.77
CA GLU A 24 -13.17 -5.59 -10.55
C GLU A 24 -14.56 -5.24 -10.00
N ARG A 25 -14.72 -5.07 -8.69
CA ARG A 25 -15.97 -4.59 -8.09
C ARG A 25 -16.30 -3.15 -8.45
N VAL A 26 -15.29 -2.31 -8.65
CA VAL A 26 -15.47 -0.89 -9.02
C VAL A 26 -15.58 -0.71 -10.53
N ALA A 27 -14.88 -1.52 -11.33
CA ALA A 27 -14.85 -1.44 -12.79
C ALA A 27 -16.00 -2.19 -13.51
N SER A 28 -16.57 -3.22 -12.90
CA SER A 28 -17.75 -3.89 -13.43
C SER A 28 -19.01 -3.08 -13.13
N GLY A 29 -19.18 -1.98 -13.87
CA GLY A 29 -20.32 -1.07 -13.80
C GLY A 29 -21.69 -1.73 -14.06
N LYS A 30 -22.03 -2.73 -13.29
CA LYS A 30 -23.42 -3.12 -13.09
C LYS A 30 -24.00 -2.18 -12.07
N SER A 31 -24.77 -1.20 -12.57
CA SER A 31 -25.76 -0.47 -11.81
C SER A 31 -26.67 -1.42 -11.06
N GLU A 32 -26.27 -1.80 -9.90
CA GLU A 32 -27.17 -2.18 -8.86
C GLU A 32 -26.97 -1.15 -7.74
N THR A 33 -27.96 -0.30 -7.60
CA THR A 33 -28.20 0.71 -6.59
C THR A 33 -28.26 0.09 -5.19
N ALA A 34 -27.11 -0.37 -4.72
CA ALA A 34 -26.77 -0.47 -3.32
C ALA A 34 -25.36 0.09 -3.22
N GLN A 35 -25.26 1.38 -2.91
CA GLN A 35 -24.02 1.97 -2.44
C GLN A 35 -23.56 1.16 -1.23
N GLN A 36 -22.76 0.11 -1.47
CA GLN A 36 -22.00 -0.51 -0.39
C GLN A 36 -21.20 0.63 0.24
N PRO A 37 -21.31 0.85 1.56
CA PRO A 37 -20.52 1.88 2.21
C PRO A 37 -19.07 1.62 1.86
N ARG A 38 -18.44 2.56 1.15
CA ARG A 38 -17.01 2.51 0.85
C ARG A 38 -16.33 2.44 2.20
N ALA A 39 -15.57 1.38 2.45
CA ALA A 39 -14.90 1.22 3.72
C ALA A 39 -14.06 2.47 4.00
N THR A 40 -14.37 3.15 5.09
CA THR A 40 -13.60 4.28 5.58
C THR A 40 -12.32 3.75 6.19
N TRP A 41 -11.22 4.46 6.02
CA TRP A 41 -9.92 4.08 6.54
C TRP A 41 -9.42 5.11 7.54
N LEU A 42 -8.82 4.62 8.61
CA LEU A 42 -8.07 5.42 9.56
C LEU A 42 -6.61 5.34 9.20
N ALA A 43 -5.98 6.48 8.99
CA ALA A 43 -4.58 6.61 8.66
C ALA A 43 -3.82 7.33 9.78
N SER A 44 -2.56 6.99 9.97
CA SER A 44 -1.63 7.77 10.78
C SER A 44 -0.27 7.87 10.10
N VAL A 45 0.35 9.05 10.21
CA VAL A 45 1.72 9.32 9.78
C VAL A 45 2.42 10.01 10.95
N GLY A 46 3.33 9.28 11.62
CA GLY A 46 3.87 9.71 12.90
C GLY A 46 2.75 9.87 13.94
N ASP A 47 2.61 11.08 14.49
CA ASP A 47 1.61 11.47 15.49
C ASP A 47 0.31 12.06 14.88
N ARG A 48 0.25 12.22 13.56
CA ARG A 48 -0.90 12.79 12.85
C ARG A 48 -1.83 11.69 12.33
N GLY A 49 -3.12 11.83 12.62
CA GLY A 49 -4.16 10.92 12.17
C GLY A 49 -5.14 11.60 11.22
N ALA A 50 -5.72 10.81 10.30
CA ALA A 50 -6.75 11.25 9.37
C ALA A 50 -7.74 10.13 9.06
N VAL A 51 -8.95 10.52 8.66
CA VAL A 51 -9.96 9.64 8.11
C VAL A 51 -9.93 9.78 6.60
N LEU A 52 -9.74 8.67 5.89
CA LEU A 52 -9.54 8.66 4.45
C LEU A 52 -10.55 7.75 3.75
N ASN A 53 -10.83 8.04 2.48
CA ASN A 53 -11.65 7.21 1.61
C ASN A 53 -10.81 6.70 0.44
N PRO A 54 -10.89 5.41 0.09
CA PRO A 54 -10.13 4.85 -1.00
C PRO A 54 -10.77 5.11 -2.36
N TYR A 55 -9.94 5.36 -3.37
CA TYR A 55 -10.29 5.35 -4.79
C TYR A 55 -9.12 4.89 -5.64
N LEU A 56 -9.37 4.55 -6.89
CA LEU A 56 -8.34 4.11 -7.83
C LEU A 56 -7.90 5.26 -8.72
N SER A 57 -6.60 5.38 -8.89
CA SER A 57 -5.98 6.36 -9.79
C SER A 57 -4.64 5.83 -10.32
N GLY A 58 -4.50 5.75 -11.63
CA GLY A 58 -3.24 5.37 -12.27
C GLY A 58 -2.67 4.02 -11.85
N GLY A 59 -3.53 3.04 -11.54
CA GLY A 59 -3.10 1.71 -11.05
C GLY A 59 -2.75 1.67 -9.56
N LEU A 60 -2.93 2.77 -8.84
CA LEU A 60 -2.73 2.87 -7.41
C LEU A 60 -4.08 2.94 -6.68
N THR A 61 -4.14 2.39 -5.47
CA THR A 61 -5.20 2.72 -4.52
C THR A 61 -4.78 3.98 -3.76
N VAL A 62 -5.57 5.04 -3.91
CA VAL A 62 -5.34 6.31 -3.22
C VAL A 62 -6.36 6.44 -2.09
N PHE A 63 -5.87 6.61 -0.87
CA PHE A 63 -6.67 6.92 0.30
C PHE A 63 -6.56 8.42 0.54
N ALA A 64 -7.67 9.15 0.48
CA ALA A 64 -7.64 10.62 0.61
C ALA A 64 -8.86 11.18 1.32
N ASN A 65 -8.74 12.43 1.77
CA ASN A 65 -9.82 13.24 2.33
C ASN A 65 -9.90 14.62 1.63
N VAL A 66 -10.86 15.41 2.05
CA VAL A 66 -11.08 16.77 1.52
C VAL A 66 -10.07 17.79 2.09
N ASP A 67 -9.37 17.45 3.17
CA ASP A 67 -8.41 18.32 3.83
C ASP A 67 -7.03 18.28 3.16
N GLY A 68 -6.85 17.40 2.14
CA GLY A 68 -5.63 17.27 1.37
C GLY A 68 -4.67 16.20 1.89
N ASP A 69 -5.08 15.40 2.89
CA ASP A 69 -4.32 14.23 3.30
C ASP A 69 -4.52 13.10 2.29
N ALA A 70 -3.45 12.52 1.80
CA ALA A 70 -3.53 11.41 0.88
C ALA A 70 -2.34 10.45 1.01
N ILE A 71 -2.62 9.16 0.84
CA ILE A 71 -1.64 8.08 0.79
C ILE A 71 -1.92 7.24 -0.45
N ALA A 72 -0.92 7.06 -1.32
CA ALA A 72 -1.01 6.19 -2.48
C ALA A 72 -0.29 4.86 -2.22
N PHE A 73 -0.93 3.75 -2.60
CA PHE A 73 -0.48 2.39 -2.35
C PHE A 73 -0.60 1.54 -3.63
N ASP A 74 0.43 0.76 -3.96
CA ASP A 74 0.50 -0.03 -5.19
C ASP A 74 0.13 -1.52 -5.01
N GLY A 75 -0.36 -1.89 -3.84
CA GLY A 75 -0.64 -3.28 -3.45
C GLY A 75 0.43 -3.88 -2.54
N TRP A 76 1.65 -3.34 -2.55
CA TRP A 76 2.76 -3.78 -1.71
C TRP A 76 3.37 -2.65 -0.89
N THR A 77 3.53 -1.49 -1.49
CA THR A 77 4.30 -0.39 -0.93
C THR A 77 3.50 0.90 -0.98
N ILE A 78 3.59 1.69 0.08
CA ILE A 78 3.14 3.09 0.05
C ILE A 78 4.07 3.83 -0.90
N ARG A 79 3.51 4.48 -1.92
CA ARG A 79 4.25 5.18 -2.99
C ARG A 79 4.37 6.66 -2.75
N SER A 80 3.38 7.26 -2.14
CA SER A 80 3.44 8.68 -1.77
C SER A 80 2.55 9.00 -0.59
N ILE A 81 2.90 10.08 0.11
CA ILE A 81 2.12 10.66 1.19
C ILE A 81 2.12 12.17 1.02
N THR A 82 0.94 12.79 1.12
CA THR A 82 0.75 14.24 1.14
C THR A 82 -0.15 14.64 2.30
N GLY A 83 -0.07 15.87 2.74
CA GLY A 83 -0.85 16.34 3.89
C GLY A 83 -0.24 15.89 5.23
N PHE A 84 -1.05 15.50 6.17
CA PHE A 84 -0.65 15.07 7.54
C PHE A 84 0.25 16.08 8.25
N GLY A 85 0.16 17.39 7.89
CA GLY A 85 1.03 18.43 8.42
C GLY A 85 2.50 18.29 7.98
N LEU A 86 2.81 17.51 6.98
CA LEU A 86 4.14 17.38 6.41
C LEU A 86 4.50 18.65 5.63
N SER A 87 5.76 19.09 5.73
CA SER A 87 6.27 20.29 5.04
C SER A 87 6.43 20.09 3.52
N SER A 88 6.47 18.84 3.06
CA SER A 88 6.58 18.45 1.66
C SER A 88 6.03 17.05 1.44
N PRO A 89 5.64 16.70 0.20
CA PRO A 89 5.27 15.34 -0.12
C PRO A 89 6.40 14.33 0.14
N VAL A 90 6.01 13.13 0.55
CA VAL A 90 6.89 11.95 0.61
C VAL A 90 6.72 11.17 -0.68
N SER A 91 7.81 10.73 -1.29
CA SER A 91 7.77 9.73 -2.34
C SER A 91 8.59 8.50 -1.95
N VAL A 92 8.07 7.33 -2.29
CA VAL A 92 8.72 6.05 -2.05
C VAL A 92 8.83 5.30 -3.36
N THR A 93 10.05 4.98 -3.74
CA THR A 93 10.35 4.15 -4.89
C THR A 93 11.19 2.97 -4.47
N GLY A 94 11.24 1.92 -5.27
CA GLY A 94 12.07 0.77 -4.98
C GLY A 94 12.21 -0.09 -6.21
N LYS A 95 13.39 -0.70 -6.32
CA LYS A 95 13.73 -1.68 -7.32
C LYS A 95 14.61 -2.74 -6.66
N ASP A 96 14.36 -4.01 -6.97
CA ASP A 96 15.22 -5.12 -6.55
C ASP A 96 15.46 -5.21 -5.03
N GLY A 97 14.39 -5.02 -4.23
CA GLY A 97 14.48 -5.08 -2.77
C GLY A 97 14.96 -3.79 -2.09
N THR A 98 15.47 -2.82 -2.86
CA THR A 98 15.90 -1.53 -2.33
C THR A 98 14.74 -0.54 -2.31
N ARG A 99 14.50 0.10 -1.18
CA ARG A 99 13.52 1.15 -1.01
C ARG A 99 14.21 2.50 -0.91
N VAL A 100 13.76 3.47 -1.70
CA VAL A 100 14.23 4.85 -1.68
C VAL A 100 13.10 5.76 -1.24
N ILE A 101 13.33 6.51 -0.18
CA ILE A 101 12.36 7.44 0.42
C ILE A 101 12.90 8.84 0.24
N VAL A 102 12.12 9.72 -0.37
CA VAL A 102 12.44 11.13 -0.56
C VAL A 102 11.47 11.99 0.23
N TYR A 103 11.99 12.84 1.11
CA TYR A 103 11.23 13.77 1.92
C TYR A 103 12.05 15.04 2.20
N GLY A 104 11.47 16.22 1.95
CA GLY A 104 12.12 17.52 2.23
C GLY A 104 13.46 17.68 1.51
N GLY A 105 13.60 17.16 0.29
CA GLY A 105 14.86 17.20 -0.47
C GLY A 105 15.92 16.20 -0.01
N ALA A 106 15.69 15.49 1.08
CA ALA A 106 16.57 14.42 1.55
C ALA A 106 16.12 13.06 0.98
N GLN A 107 17.09 12.22 0.64
CA GLN A 107 16.88 10.86 0.19
C GLN A 107 17.46 9.88 1.20
N THR A 108 16.68 8.86 1.56
CA THR A 108 17.12 7.74 2.39
C THR A 108 16.91 6.45 1.60
N THR A 109 17.94 5.62 1.57
CA THR A 109 17.88 4.30 0.93
C THR A 109 17.96 3.22 1.99
N THR A 110 17.16 2.17 1.86
CA THR A 110 17.19 1.00 2.74
C THR A 110 17.01 -0.27 1.92
N ASP A 111 17.73 -1.31 2.30
CA ASP A 111 17.55 -2.64 1.71
C ASP A 111 16.45 -3.38 2.45
N CYS A 112 15.61 -4.05 1.69
CA CYS A 112 14.47 -4.81 2.17
C CYS A 112 14.53 -6.24 1.63
N ASP A 113 14.16 -7.19 2.49
CA ASP A 113 13.94 -8.57 2.06
C ASP A 113 12.69 -8.69 1.19
N ALA A 114 12.52 -9.85 0.56
CA ALA A 114 11.27 -10.18 -0.11
C ALA A 114 10.12 -10.25 0.90
N TRP A 115 8.92 -9.92 0.45
CA TRP A 115 7.71 -10.12 1.24
C TRP A 115 7.50 -11.60 1.54
N THR A 116 7.24 -11.93 2.80
CA THR A 116 6.94 -13.28 3.27
C THR A 116 5.55 -13.36 3.87
N ARG A 117 4.88 -14.49 3.72
CA ARG A 117 3.52 -14.68 4.22
C ARG A 117 3.53 -15.58 5.46
N SER A 118 2.78 -15.15 6.48
CA SER A 118 2.48 -15.95 7.68
C SER A 118 0.98 -15.80 7.99
N GLY A 119 0.20 -16.84 7.69
CA GLY A 119 -1.26 -16.82 7.85
C GLY A 119 -1.93 -15.74 7.01
N LEU A 120 -2.58 -14.78 7.68
CA LEU A 120 -3.24 -13.61 7.07
C LEU A 120 -2.32 -12.39 6.95
N ASN A 121 -1.07 -12.48 7.40
CA ASN A 121 -0.12 -11.39 7.36
C ASN A 121 0.91 -11.58 6.25
N TRP A 122 1.23 -10.48 5.58
CA TRP A 122 2.43 -10.33 4.77
C TRP A 122 3.39 -9.41 5.50
N GLU A 123 4.65 -9.79 5.58
CA GLU A 123 5.68 -9.06 6.29
C GLU A 123 6.90 -8.85 5.41
N GLN A 124 7.50 -7.69 5.51
CA GLN A 124 8.77 -7.36 4.87
C GLN A 124 9.71 -6.77 5.92
N VAL A 125 10.92 -7.29 5.98
CA VAL A 125 11.98 -6.76 6.85
C VAL A 125 12.87 -5.86 6.03
N CYS A 126 13.18 -4.68 6.57
CA CYS A 126 14.10 -3.71 5.97
C CYS A 126 15.08 -3.23 7.04
N ALA A 127 16.27 -2.76 6.63
CA ALA A 127 17.31 -2.31 7.57
C ALA A 127 16.87 -1.13 8.47
N ASN A 128 15.95 -0.28 8.01
CA ASN A 128 15.40 0.86 8.76
C ASN A 128 13.96 0.65 9.25
N GLY A 129 13.52 -0.57 9.37
CA GLY A 129 12.16 -0.98 9.67
C GLY A 129 11.50 -1.63 8.46
N GLY A 130 10.38 -2.28 8.68
CA GLY A 130 9.73 -3.12 7.67
C GLY A 130 8.35 -2.61 7.26
N GLY A 131 7.59 -3.53 6.70
CA GLY A 131 6.19 -3.36 6.36
C GLY A 131 5.38 -4.58 6.76
N GLN A 132 4.09 -4.36 7.00
CA GLN A 132 3.12 -5.42 7.25
C GLN A 132 1.81 -5.11 6.52
N ILE A 133 1.24 -6.13 5.90
CA ILE A 133 -0.10 -6.07 5.31
C ILE A 133 -0.91 -7.19 5.96
N THR A 134 -2.02 -6.83 6.59
CA THR A 134 -2.93 -7.80 7.20
C THR A 134 -4.16 -7.97 6.31
N LEU A 135 -4.51 -9.22 6.03
CA LEU A 135 -5.69 -9.58 5.27
C LEU A 135 -6.82 -10.00 6.21
N GLY A 136 -8.05 -9.76 5.80
CA GLY A 136 -9.23 -10.38 6.40
C GLY A 136 -9.44 -11.80 5.90
N GLU A 137 -10.38 -12.50 6.48
CA GLU A 137 -10.74 -13.89 6.11
C GLU A 137 -11.15 -14.05 4.65
N THR A 138 -11.69 -12.99 4.04
CA THR A 138 -12.07 -12.95 2.63
C THR A 138 -10.94 -12.54 1.68
N GLY A 139 -9.72 -12.36 2.21
CA GLY A 139 -8.52 -11.98 1.44
C GLY A 139 -8.41 -10.48 1.13
N ASN A 140 -9.33 -9.65 1.61
CA ASN A 140 -9.26 -8.19 1.47
C ASN A 140 -8.28 -7.60 2.49
N ILE A 141 -7.58 -6.53 2.12
CA ILE A 141 -6.65 -5.84 3.01
C ILE A 141 -7.43 -5.16 4.13
N GLN A 142 -7.02 -5.40 5.38
CA GLN A 142 -7.58 -4.81 6.61
C GLN A 142 -6.68 -3.72 7.19
N SER A 143 -5.37 -3.91 7.07
CA SER A 143 -4.40 -2.91 7.50
C SER A 143 -3.11 -2.98 6.69
N ILE A 144 -2.44 -1.84 6.62
CA ILE A 144 -1.13 -1.64 6.01
C ILE A 144 -0.30 -0.85 7.01
N THR A 145 0.87 -1.34 7.35
CA THR A 145 1.84 -0.63 8.20
C THR A 145 3.18 -0.60 7.50
N MET A 146 3.85 0.55 7.51
CA MET A 146 5.16 0.70 6.87
C MET A 146 6.03 1.68 7.64
N ALA A 147 7.26 1.27 7.96
CA ALA A 147 8.27 2.15 8.51
C ALA A 147 8.93 2.97 7.39
N LEU A 148 8.96 4.28 7.54
CA LEU A 148 9.56 5.23 6.60
C LEU A 148 10.81 5.92 7.17
N GLY A 149 11.41 5.31 8.19
CA GLY A 149 12.63 5.81 8.84
C GLY A 149 12.37 6.86 9.90
N ASN A 150 13.46 7.34 10.53
CA ASN A 150 13.40 8.11 11.78
C ASN A 150 12.69 9.46 11.67
N LYS A 151 12.65 10.08 10.49
CA LYS A 151 12.01 11.40 10.30
C LYS A 151 10.50 11.33 10.12
N LEU A 152 9.99 10.26 9.55
CA LEU A 152 8.58 10.08 9.21
C LEU A 152 7.89 9.08 10.14
N GLY A 153 8.67 8.23 10.81
CA GLY A 153 8.16 7.20 11.69
C GLY A 153 7.44 6.08 10.96
N ILE A 154 6.35 5.63 11.54
CA ILE A 154 5.53 4.54 11.00
C ILE A 154 4.26 5.14 10.40
N VAL A 155 3.93 4.68 9.20
CA VAL A 155 2.65 4.94 8.56
C VAL A 155 1.75 3.73 8.76
N THR A 156 0.52 3.98 9.19
CA THR A 156 -0.49 2.94 9.38
C THR A 156 -1.78 3.33 8.67
N LEU A 157 -2.34 2.40 7.94
CA LEU A 157 -3.67 2.46 7.35
C LEU A 157 -4.47 1.26 7.86
N ARG A 158 -5.70 1.46 8.34
CA ARG A 158 -6.58 0.37 8.75
C ARG A 158 -8.04 0.69 8.44
N VAL A 159 -8.81 -0.34 8.12
CA VAL A 159 -10.26 -0.19 7.94
C VAL A 159 -10.88 0.29 9.25
N ALA A 160 -11.72 1.33 9.18
CA ALA A 160 -12.53 1.77 10.31
C ALA A 160 -13.58 0.70 10.62
N LYS A 161 -13.75 0.37 11.88
CA LYS A 161 -14.79 -0.56 12.36
C LYS A 161 -16.07 0.17 12.62
#